data_fa496cab3d6466371b342e80fc87a8d1
#
_entry.id   fa496cab3d6466371b342e80fc87a8d1
#
_cell.length_a   1.000
_cell.length_b   1.000
_cell.length_c   1.000
_cell.angle_alpha   90.00
_cell.angle_beta   90.00
_cell.angle_gamma   90.00
#
_symmetry.space_group_name_H-M   'P 1'
#
loop_
_entity.id
_entity.type
_entity.pdbx_description
1 polymer ?
#
loop_
_entity_poly.entity_id
_entity_poly.type
_entity_poly.pdbx_seq_one_letter_code
_entity_poly.pdbx_strand_id
1 'polypeptide(L)'
;MQGTQSYVYWKRPWAKLCLLVAGLLQLLALWMSLSDYWEVSSIWDHIMSEDAWKSYASQTIISCSIKAFTAALFFGILIVGGAARSEKAARRGEGILLLTLALLWGAAGACFPLLRFSGQGHFWWLLLLLMALGGGVFSLCKSRNL
;
A
#
# COMPACT_ATOMS: atom_id res chain seq x y z
N MET A 1 -29.36 -15.70 13.27
CA MET A 1 -28.97 -15.51 13.35
C MET A 1 -28.31 -14.94 13.29
N GLN A 2 -28.03 -14.57 13.29
CA GLN A 2 -27.45 -13.97 13.26
C GLN A 2 -26.77 -13.48 12.64
N GLY A 3 -26.74 -13.33 12.50
CA GLY A 3 -26.24 -12.90 11.91
C GLY A 3 -25.09 -12.29 11.58
N THR A 4 -24.92 -11.88 11.15
CA THR A 4 -24.21 -11.05 10.52
C THR A 4 -23.48 -10.26 11.40
N GLN A 5 -22.60 -10.77 11.93
CA GLN A 5 -21.84 -10.16 12.61
C GLN A 5 -20.94 -9.40 11.92
N SER A 6 -21.21 -8.23 11.87
CA SER A 6 -20.27 -7.38 11.43
C SER A 6 -19.07 -7.57 12.26
N TYR A 7 -18.12 -7.58 11.78
CA TYR A 7 -16.95 -8.00 11.99
C TYR A 7 -16.13 -7.03 12.68
N VAL A 8 -15.03 -7.31 13.01
CA VAL A 8 -14.11 -6.56 13.85
C VAL A 8 -13.84 -5.16 13.33
N TYR A 9 -13.73 -4.98 12.02
CA TYR A 9 -13.47 -3.67 11.48
C TYR A 9 -14.66 -2.72 11.62
N TRP A 10 -15.86 -3.24 11.57
CA TRP A 10 -17.04 -2.42 11.78
C TRP A 10 -17.17 -2.03 13.25
N LYS A 11 -16.62 -2.84 14.13
CA LYS A 11 -16.55 -2.51 15.55
C LYS A 11 -15.39 -1.60 15.91
N ARG A 12 -14.48 -1.36 14.95
CA ARG A 12 -13.33 -0.50 15.15
C ARG A 12 -13.36 0.64 14.14
N PRO A 13 -14.17 1.65 14.37
CA PRO A 13 -14.31 2.73 13.38
C PRO A 13 -13.01 3.48 13.09
N TRP A 14 -12.12 3.57 14.07
CA TRP A 14 -10.84 4.24 13.86
C TRP A 14 -9.94 3.48 12.90
N ALA A 15 -9.86 2.15 13.01
CA ALA A 15 -9.06 1.35 12.10
C ALA A 15 -9.60 1.44 10.66
N LYS A 16 -10.92 1.38 10.52
CA LYS A 16 -11.59 1.52 9.23
C LYS A 16 -11.31 2.89 8.62
N LEU A 17 -11.43 3.95 9.42
CA LEU A 17 -11.16 5.31 8.97
C LEU A 17 -9.70 5.47 8.55
N CYS A 18 -8.76 4.95 9.34
CA CYS A 18 -7.34 5.03 9.00
C CYS A 18 -7.02 4.33 7.69
N LEU A 19 -7.59 3.14 7.45
CA LEU A 19 -7.38 2.42 6.20
C LEU A 19 -7.98 3.17 5.01
N LEU A 20 -9.16 3.75 5.19
CA LEU A 20 -9.80 4.54 4.14
C LEU A 20 -8.95 5.76 3.80
N VAL A 21 -8.50 6.51 4.81
CA VAL A 21 -7.67 7.70 4.61
C VAL A 21 -6.34 7.31 3.96
N ALA A 22 -5.72 6.22 4.41
CA ALA A 22 -4.45 5.75 3.82
C ALA A 22 -4.62 5.40 2.34
N GLY A 23 -5.70 4.70 2.00
CA GLY A 23 -6.00 4.37 0.61
C GLY A 23 -6.23 5.62 -0.25
N LEU A 24 -6.98 6.58 0.28
CA LEU A 24 -7.24 7.84 -0.44
C LEU A 24 -5.96 8.66 -0.61
N LEU A 25 -5.09 8.69 0.39
CA LEU A 25 -3.79 9.38 0.28
C LEU A 25 -2.91 8.72 -0.77
N GLN A 26 -2.92 7.40 -0.88
CA GLN A 26 -2.18 6.70 -1.93
C GLN A 26 -2.72 7.03 -3.31
N LEU A 27 -4.04 7.12 -3.47
CA LEU A 27 -4.65 7.52 -4.73
C LEU A 27 -4.30 8.97 -5.10
N LEU A 28 -4.27 9.87 -4.11
CA LEU A 28 -3.86 11.24 -4.33
C LEU A 28 -2.39 11.31 -4.75
N ALA A 29 -1.51 10.56 -4.07
CA ALA A 29 -0.10 10.50 -4.44
C ALA A 29 0.08 9.93 -5.85
N LEU A 30 -0.71 8.93 -6.22
CA LEU A 30 -0.72 8.37 -7.57
C LEU A 30 -1.13 9.42 -8.60
N TRP A 31 -2.20 10.16 -8.32
CA TRP A 31 -2.68 11.23 -9.20
C TRP A 31 -1.61 12.30 -9.40
N MET A 32 -0.96 12.73 -8.32
CA MET A 32 0.11 13.72 -8.41
C MET A 32 1.29 13.22 -9.24
N SER A 33 1.68 11.96 -9.06
CA SER A 33 2.77 11.37 -9.85
C SER A 33 2.42 11.27 -11.33
N LEU A 34 1.20 10.90 -11.66
CA LEU A 34 0.74 10.83 -13.04
C LEU A 34 0.66 12.21 -13.67
N SER A 35 0.24 13.21 -12.92
CA SER A 35 0.16 14.60 -13.39
C SER A 35 1.56 15.13 -13.70
N ASP A 36 2.52 14.91 -12.80
CA ASP A 36 3.92 15.31 -13.02
C ASP A 36 4.51 14.61 -14.24
N TYR A 37 4.25 13.31 -14.37
CA TYR A 37 4.70 12.55 -15.53
C TYR A 37 4.14 13.13 -16.83
N TRP A 38 2.86 13.49 -16.84
CA TRP A 38 2.20 14.05 -18.01
C TRP A 38 2.85 15.38 -18.41
N GLU A 39 3.11 16.26 -17.44
CA GLU A 39 3.77 17.54 -17.70
C GLU A 39 5.18 17.32 -18.25
N VAL A 40 5.97 16.49 -17.60
CA VAL A 40 7.35 16.24 -18.03
C VAL A 40 7.38 15.58 -19.40
N SER A 41 6.42 14.70 -19.70
CA SER A 41 6.38 14.00 -20.99
C SER A 41 6.19 14.94 -22.17
N SER A 42 5.63 16.13 -21.94
CA SER A 42 5.41 17.11 -22.99
C SER A 42 6.64 17.99 -23.25
N ILE A 43 7.58 18.08 -22.30
CA ILE A 43 8.71 18.99 -22.39
C ILE A 43 10.07 18.34 -22.14
N TRP A 44 10.13 17.02 -22.00
CA TRP A 44 11.38 16.34 -21.59
C TRP A 44 12.55 16.62 -22.53
N ASP A 45 12.28 16.74 -23.83
CA ASP A 45 13.31 16.98 -24.83
C ASP A 45 14.01 18.33 -24.66
N HIS A 46 13.38 19.26 -23.94
CA HIS A 46 13.97 20.56 -23.64
C HIS A 46 14.71 20.60 -22.30
N ILE A 47 14.47 19.65 -21.41
CA ILE A 47 14.99 19.71 -20.06
C ILE A 47 15.90 18.55 -19.67
N MET A 48 15.92 17.47 -20.43
CA MET A 48 16.73 16.31 -20.11
C MET A 48 17.14 15.53 -21.37
N SER A 49 18.15 14.66 -21.21
CA SER A 49 18.59 13.78 -22.29
C SER A 49 17.60 12.63 -22.47
N GLU A 50 17.73 11.93 -23.60
CA GLU A 50 16.89 10.77 -23.88
C GLU A 50 17.10 9.67 -22.83
N ASP A 51 18.34 9.43 -22.41
CA ASP A 51 18.64 8.42 -21.37
C ASP A 51 18.02 8.80 -20.03
N ALA A 52 18.12 10.07 -19.66
CA ALA A 52 17.49 10.57 -18.43
C ALA A 52 15.97 10.44 -18.49
N TRP A 53 15.37 10.73 -19.64
CA TRP A 53 13.94 10.57 -19.82
C TRP A 53 13.50 9.11 -19.67
N LYS A 54 14.22 8.18 -20.31
CA LYS A 54 13.91 6.75 -20.20
C LYS A 54 13.98 6.27 -18.74
N SER A 55 15.00 6.72 -18.01
CA SER A 55 15.16 6.38 -16.60
C SER A 55 14.00 6.95 -15.77
N TYR A 56 13.68 8.22 -15.96
CA TYR A 56 12.57 8.90 -15.28
C TYR A 56 11.25 8.20 -15.55
N ALA A 57 10.96 7.90 -16.81
CA ALA A 57 9.71 7.27 -17.22
C ALA A 57 9.56 5.89 -16.58
N SER A 58 10.62 5.07 -16.64
CA SER A 58 10.61 3.73 -16.02
C SER A 58 10.36 3.79 -14.52
N GLN A 59 11.07 4.68 -13.83
CA GLN A 59 10.92 4.82 -12.37
C GLN A 59 9.54 5.32 -11.99
N THR A 60 8.99 6.25 -12.77
CA THR A 60 7.66 6.79 -12.51
C THR A 60 6.60 5.71 -12.70
N ILE A 61 6.69 4.91 -13.76
CA ILE A 61 5.74 3.83 -14.01
C ILE A 61 5.78 2.82 -12.87
N ILE A 62 6.97 2.41 -12.43
CA ILE A 62 7.14 1.47 -11.32
C ILE A 62 6.56 2.06 -10.03
N SER A 63 6.88 3.32 -9.72
CA SER A 63 6.36 3.99 -8.54
C SER A 63 4.83 4.09 -8.55
N CYS A 64 4.25 4.45 -9.68
CA CYS A 64 2.79 4.52 -9.82
C CYS A 64 2.14 3.16 -9.66
N SER A 65 2.75 2.10 -10.19
CA SER A 65 2.26 0.74 -10.04
C SER A 65 2.26 0.32 -8.56
N ILE A 66 3.32 0.62 -7.84
CA ILE A 66 3.43 0.31 -6.41
C ILE A 66 2.36 1.06 -5.62
N LYS A 67 2.15 2.34 -5.91
CA LYS A 67 1.12 3.14 -5.24
C LYS A 67 -0.28 2.60 -5.51
N ALA A 68 -0.55 2.20 -6.76
CA ALA A 68 -1.84 1.62 -7.12
C ALA A 68 -2.10 0.30 -6.39
N PHE A 69 -1.10 -0.59 -6.34
CA PHE A 69 -1.21 -1.85 -5.59
C PHE A 69 -1.37 -1.61 -4.10
N THR A 70 -0.65 -0.64 -3.54
CA THR A 70 -0.76 -0.29 -2.12
C THR A 70 -2.18 0.18 -1.79
N ALA A 71 -2.74 1.06 -2.62
CA ALA A 71 -4.12 1.51 -2.44
C ALA A 71 -5.11 0.35 -2.55
N ALA A 72 -4.92 -0.52 -3.53
CA ALA A 72 -5.76 -1.70 -3.71
C ALA A 72 -5.72 -2.62 -2.49
N LEU A 73 -4.55 -2.80 -1.89
CA LEU A 73 -4.41 -3.63 -0.69
C LEU A 73 -5.10 -3.00 0.52
N PHE A 74 -4.99 -1.69 0.71
CA PHE A 74 -5.71 -1.01 1.79
C PHE A 74 -7.22 -1.15 1.63
N PHE A 75 -7.75 -0.92 0.44
CA PHE A 75 -9.18 -1.10 0.19
C PHE A 75 -9.59 -2.57 0.27
N GLY A 76 -8.71 -3.48 -0.14
CA GLY A 76 -8.93 -4.92 0.01
C GLY A 76 -9.10 -5.32 1.47
N ILE A 77 -8.29 -4.77 2.37
CA ILE A 77 -8.41 -5.02 3.81
C ILE A 77 -9.78 -4.54 4.31
N LEU A 78 -10.22 -3.36 3.86
CA LEU A 78 -11.54 -2.84 4.23
C LEU A 78 -12.65 -3.74 3.74
N ILE A 79 -12.56 -4.19 2.49
CA ILE A 79 -13.59 -5.07 1.89
C ILE A 79 -13.63 -6.40 2.63
N VAL A 80 -12.48 -7.01 2.88
CA VAL A 80 -12.41 -8.28 3.60
C VAL A 80 -12.97 -8.14 5.00
N GLY A 81 -12.64 -7.05 5.70
CA GLY A 81 -13.18 -6.78 7.02
C GLY A 81 -14.69 -6.60 7.02
N GLY A 82 -15.23 -5.95 6.00
CA GLY A 82 -16.67 -5.72 5.88
C GLY A 82 -17.45 -6.94 5.41
N ALA A 83 -16.83 -7.77 4.55
CA ALA A 83 -17.50 -8.94 3.97
C ALA A 83 -17.33 -10.22 4.79
N ALA A 84 -16.37 -10.25 5.71
CA ALA A 84 -16.08 -11.47 6.46
C ALA A 84 -17.21 -11.82 7.41
N ARG A 85 -17.52 -13.10 7.44
CA ARG A 85 -18.60 -13.61 8.29
C ARG A 85 -18.14 -13.93 9.72
N SER A 86 -16.84 -13.97 9.95
CA SER A 86 -16.29 -14.26 11.26
C SER A 86 -15.02 -13.47 11.50
N GLU A 87 -14.68 -13.30 12.76
CA GLU A 87 -13.45 -12.62 13.13
C GLU A 87 -12.21 -13.36 12.62
N LYS A 88 -12.27 -14.69 12.65
CA LYS A 88 -11.17 -15.52 12.16
C LYS A 88 -10.90 -15.28 10.69
N ALA A 89 -11.96 -15.28 9.86
CA ALA A 89 -11.82 -15.09 8.42
C ALA A 89 -11.24 -13.71 8.10
N ALA A 90 -11.69 -12.69 8.78
CA ALA A 90 -11.20 -11.36 8.52
C ALA A 90 -9.77 -11.13 9.03
N ARG A 91 -9.43 -11.65 10.19
CA ARG A 91 -8.07 -11.58 10.69
C ARG A 91 -7.10 -12.27 9.74
N ARG A 92 -7.53 -13.42 9.22
CA ARG A 92 -6.72 -14.16 8.25
C ARG A 92 -6.54 -13.35 6.96
N GLY A 93 -7.62 -12.80 6.43
CA GLY A 93 -7.57 -11.98 5.22
C GLY A 93 -6.71 -10.73 5.41
N GLU A 94 -6.89 -10.03 6.52
CA GLU A 94 -6.08 -8.88 6.88
C GLU A 94 -4.59 -9.24 6.95
N GLY A 95 -4.27 -10.33 7.62
CA GLY A 95 -2.89 -10.79 7.75
C GLY A 95 -2.26 -11.10 6.41
N ILE A 96 -2.97 -11.80 5.54
CA ILE A 96 -2.48 -12.13 4.20
C ILE A 96 -2.24 -10.85 3.39
N LEU A 97 -3.17 -9.91 3.42
CA LEU A 97 -3.03 -8.65 2.67
C LEU A 97 -1.89 -7.79 3.20
N LEU A 98 -1.72 -7.71 4.52
CA LEU A 98 -0.61 -6.96 5.11
C LEU A 98 0.74 -7.59 4.79
N LEU A 99 0.84 -8.93 4.80
CA LEU A 99 2.08 -9.60 4.42
C LEU A 99 2.36 -9.43 2.93
N THR A 100 1.33 -9.42 2.09
CA THR A 100 1.48 -9.12 0.66
C THR A 100 2.01 -7.71 0.46
N LEU A 101 1.48 -6.75 1.20
CA LEU A 101 1.95 -5.37 1.18
C LEU A 101 3.41 -5.28 1.61
N ALA A 102 3.77 -5.97 2.69
CA ALA A 102 5.15 -5.99 3.19
C ALA A 102 6.10 -6.60 2.15
N LEU A 103 5.69 -7.68 1.50
CA LEU A 103 6.47 -8.31 0.45
C LEU A 103 6.66 -7.37 -0.74
N LEU A 104 5.59 -6.70 -1.17
CA LEU A 104 5.65 -5.75 -2.27
C LEU A 104 6.61 -4.60 -1.95
N TRP A 105 6.47 -4.01 -0.77
CA TRP A 105 7.32 -2.87 -0.38
C TRP A 105 8.77 -3.30 -0.13
N GLY A 106 8.97 -4.49 0.43
CA GLY A 106 10.32 -5.02 0.64
C GLY A 106 11.03 -5.29 -0.67
N ALA A 107 10.35 -5.95 -1.61
CA ALA A 107 10.90 -6.23 -2.93
C ALA A 107 11.16 -4.93 -3.71
N ALA A 108 10.22 -4.00 -3.68
CA ALA A 108 10.37 -2.72 -4.35
C ALA A 108 11.57 -1.94 -3.81
N GLY A 109 11.71 -1.86 -2.48
CA GLY A 109 12.84 -1.16 -1.86
C GLY A 109 14.19 -1.83 -2.11
N ALA A 110 14.21 -3.16 -2.25
CA ALA A 110 15.42 -3.88 -2.55
C ALA A 110 15.84 -3.70 -4.00
N CYS A 111 14.87 -3.78 -4.93
CA CYS A 111 15.15 -3.69 -6.36
C CYS A 111 15.32 -2.25 -6.85
N PHE A 112 14.67 -1.30 -6.21
CA PHE A 112 14.69 0.09 -6.63
C PHE A 112 15.11 1.00 -5.48
N PRO A 113 16.42 1.14 -5.27
CA PRO A 113 16.93 1.95 -4.16
C PRO A 113 16.36 3.35 -4.10
N LEU A 114 15.99 3.94 -5.24
CA LEU A 114 15.42 5.28 -5.28
C LEU A 114 14.09 5.40 -4.53
N LEU A 115 13.37 4.29 -4.37
CA LEU A 115 12.10 4.31 -3.64
C LEU A 115 12.28 4.46 -2.13
N ARG A 116 13.46 4.16 -1.62
CA ARG A 116 13.77 4.29 -0.18
C ARG A 116 14.64 5.51 0.12
N PHE A 117 14.92 6.29 -0.89
CA PHE A 117 15.85 7.33 -0.79
C PHE A 117 15.56 8.66 -0.77
N SER A 118 15.87 9.20 0.05
CA SER A 118 16.39 10.46 0.31
C SER A 118 16.33 10.57 1.79
N GLY A 119 17.39 10.37 2.46
CA GLY A 119 17.53 10.56 3.87
C GLY A 119 16.36 10.03 4.71
N GLN A 120 15.38 10.89 4.98
CA GLN A 120 14.22 10.53 5.79
C GLN A 120 13.31 9.49 5.13
N GLY A 121 13.28 9.44 3.80
CA GLY A 121 12.44 8.47 3.07
C GLY A 121 12.82 7.03 3.38
N HIS A 122 14.09 6.75 3.58
CA HIS A 122 14.56 5.41 3.95
C HIS A 122 13.99 4.97 5.31
N PHE A 123 13.98 5.87 6.28
CA PHE A 123 13.44 5.58 7.61
C PHE A 123 11.93 5.29 7.53
N TRP A 124 11.18 6.11 6.80
CA TRP A 124 9.74 5.92 6.65
C TRP A 124 9.40 4.63 5.92
N TRP A 125 10.16 4.32 4.87
CA TRP A 125 10.00 3.06 4.14
C TRP A 125 10.18 1.86 5.07
N LEU A 126 11.26 1.86 5.85
CA LEU A 126 11.56 0.78 6.78
C LEU A 126 10.49 0.67 7.86
N LEU A 127 10.05 1.81 8.41
CA LEU A 127 9.02 1.83 9.44
C LEU A 127 7.71 1.22 8.92
N LEU A 128 7.28 1.63 7.74
CA LEU A 128 6.05 1.10 7.13
C LEU A 128 6.18 -0.39 6.83
N LEU A 129 7.34 -0.83 6.37
CA LEU A 129 7.61 -2.24 6.11
C LEU A 129 7.50 -3.06 7.40
N LEU A 130 8.11 -2.59 8.47
CA LEU A 130 8.06 -3.27 9.76
C LEU A 130 6.65 -3.31 10.33
N MET A 131 5.90 -2.23 10.17
CA MET A 131 4.50 -2.17 10.62
C MET A 131 3.63 -3.15 9.85
N ALA A 132 3.81 -3.25 8.53
CA ALA A 132 3.05 -4.19 7.71
C ALA A 132 3.40 -5.64 8.07
N LEU A 133 4.68 -5.96 8.25
CA LEU A 133 5.12 -7.28 8.67
C LEU A 133 4.56 -7.65 10.05
N GLY A 134 4.74 -6.76 11.02
CA GLY A 134 4.28 -6.99 12.38
C GLY A 134 2.76 -7.14 12.44
N GLY A 135 2.05 -6.25 11.78
CA GLY A 135 0.58 -6.30 11.73
C GLY A 135 0.08 -7.57 11.05
N GLY A 136 0.72 -7.97 9.94
CA GLY A 136 0.35 -9.18 9.23
C GLY A 136 0.55 -10.43 10.06
N VAL A 137 1.73 -10.57 10.67
CA VAL A 137 2.04 -11.72 11.54
C VAL A 137 1.10 -11.75 12.74
N PHE A 138 0.88 -10.60 13.37
CA PHE A 138 -0.02 -10.51 14.52
C PHE A 138 -1.44 -10.94 14.15
N SER A 139 -1.96 -10.47 13.04
CA SER A 139 -3.31 -10.82 12.60
C SER A 139 -3.44 -12.31 12.28
N LEU A 140 -2.44 -12.90 11.62
CA LEU A 140 -2.45 -14.34 11.35
C LEU A 140 -2.35 -15.16 12.62
N CYS A 141 -1.47 -14.80 13.53
CA CYS A 141 -1.35 -15.50 14.82
C CYS A 141 -2.65 -15.42 15.61
N LYS A 142 -3.27 -14.25 15.63
CA LYS A 142 -4.54 -14.07 16.31
C LYS A 142 -5.65 -14.89 15.66
N SER A 143 -5.63 -15.01 14.34
CA SER A 143 -6.64 -15.82 13.63
C SER A 143 -6.51 -17.31 13.96
N ARG A 144 -5.29 -17.78 14.21
CA ARG A 144 -5.09 -19.20 14.59
C ARG A 144 -5.68 -19.51 15.97
N ASN A 145 -5.71 -18.52 16.84
CA ASN A 145 -6.22 -18.71 18.20
C ASN A 145 -7.73 -18.48 18.29
N LEU A 146 -8.35 -18.11 17.20
CA LEU A 146 -9.78 -17.96 17.11
C LEU A 146 -10.40 -19.22 16.51
#